data_897fa3243ca0d608ac41df4913b47734
#
_entry.id   897fa3243ca0d608ac41df4913b47734
#
_cell.length_a   1.000
_cell.length_b   1.000
_cell.length_c   1.000
_cell.angle_alpha   90.00
_cell.angle_beta   90.00
_cell.angle_gamma   90.00
#
_symmetry.space_group_name_H-M   'P 1'
#
loop_
_entity.id
_entity.type
_entity.pdbx_description
1 polymer ?
#
loop_
_entity_poly.entity_id
_entity_poly.type
_entity_poly.pdbx_seq_one_letter_code
_entity_poly.pdbx_strand_id
1 'polypeptide(L)'
;MFLDRVIARVHAYGSKLLRPVRRSYYTRLVRGQVAQCGSGLRVNGRSTVYGGGAVRLGSNVHFNGMTIQGSGGVTIGDNFHSGRDCTIYTVNHRWEGASAVPYDAEVVKEPVTIEDNVWLGEHVLVLPGSYIREGAIVGAGAVVSGEIEACAVAVGVPARAVKHRDRDEYERLVRERRFH
;
A
#
# COMPACT_ATOMS: atom_id res chain seq x y z
N MET A 1 15.74 34.83 7.50
CA MET A 1 16.08 33.86 8.58
C MET A 1 15.08 33.83 9.74
N PHE A 2 14.66 34.99 10.38
CA PHE A 2 13.64 34.97 11.45
C PHE A 2 12.23 34.74 10.89
N LEU A 3 11.87 35.41 9.82
CA LEU A 3 10.55 35.31 9.18
C LEU A 3 10.30 33.89 8.61
N ASP A 4 11.31 33.28 8.01
CA ASP A 4 11.23 31.91 7.48
C ASP A 4 10.97 30.88 8.58
N ARG A 5 11.56 31.08 9.76
CA ARG A 5 11.31 30.24 10.95
C ARG A 5 9.90 30.42 11.51
N VAL A 6 9.36 31.64 11.46
CA VAL A 6 7.98 31.92 11.89
C VAL A 6 6.99 31.29 10.92
N ILE A 7 7.18 31.50 9.61
CA ILE A 7 6.35 30.90 8.55
C ILE A 7 6.36 29.36 8.65
N ALA A 8 7.54 28.75 8.80
CA ALA A 8 7.68 27.31 8.97
C ALA A 8 6.96 26.79 10.21
N ARG A 9 7.00 27.53 11.35
CA ARG A 9 6.26 27.17 12.56
C ARG A 9 4.76 27.29 12.38
N VAL A 10 4.26 28.34 11.77
CA VAL A 10 2.82 28.53 11.49
C VAL A 10 2.32 27.46 10.56
N HIS A 11 3.10 27.11 9.53
CA HIS A 11 2.75 26.02 8.60
C HIS A 11 2.73 24.65 9.31
N ALA A 12 3.72 24.37 10.15
CA ALA A 12 3.79 23.15 10.94
C ALA A 12 2.65 23.03 11.97
N TYR A 13 2.26 24.14 12.60
CA TYR A 13 1.15 24.19 13.56
C TYR A 13 -0.20 24.02 12.84
N GLY A 14 -0.42 24.72 11.72
CA GLY A 14 -1.63 24.62 10.91
C GLY A 14 -1.79 23.20 10.34
N SER A 15 -0.69 22.57 9.90
CA SER A 15 -0.73 21.20 9.41
C SER A 15 -1.08 20.15 10.49
N LYS A 16 -0.63 20.37 11.74
CA LYS A 16 -0.98 19.50 12.88
C LYS A 16 -2.46 19.64 13.28
N LEU A 17 -3.00 20.87 13.30
CA LEU A 17 -4.38 21.14 13.67
C LEU A 17 -5.39 20.55 12.67
N LEU A 18 -5.06 20.57 11.38
CA LEU A 18 -5.89 20.03 10.29
C LEU A 18 -5.72 18.52 10.07
N ARG A 19 -4.76 17.89 10.74
CA ARG A 19 -4.45 16.46 10.58
C ARG A 19 -5.65 15.53 10.80
N PRO A 20 -6.44 15.67 11.90
CA PRO A 20 -7.60 14.82 12.13
C PRO A 20 -8.70 15.02 11.08
N VAL A 21 -8.95 16.26 10.65
CA VAL A 21 -9.95 16.57 9.63
C VAL A 21 -9.54 15.96 8.28
N ARG A 22 -8.29 16.16 7.88
CA ARG A 22 -7.72 15.58 6.66
C ARG A 22 -7.79 14.06 6.67
N ARG A 23 -7.42 13.42 7.80
CA ARG A 23 -7.51 11.97 7.97
C ARG A 23 -8.95 11.48 7.83
N SER A 24 -9.90 12.13 8.50
CA SER A 24 -11.32 11.77 8.39
C SER A 24 -11.83 11.88 6.96
N TYR A 25 -11.49 12.95 6.27
CA TYR A 25 -11.86 13.18 4.87
C TYR A 25 -11.32 12.08 3.95
N TYR A 26 -10.01 11.82 3.96
CA TYR A 26 -9.41 10.80 3.09
C TYR A 26 -9.86 9.38 3.47
N THR A 27 -10.07 9.10 4.74
CA THR A 27 -10.60 7.79 5.19
C THR A 27 -11.99 7.55 4.62
N ARG A 28 -12.88 8.56 4.69
CA ARG A 28 -14.24 8.45 4.12
C ARG A 28 -14.19 8.30 2.60
N LEU A 29 -13.31 9.06 1.94
CA LEU A 29 -13.15 9.00 0.49
C LEU A 29 -12.74 7.60 0.03
N VAL A 30 -11.65 7.05 0.59
CA VAL A 30 -11.17 5.70 0.23
C VAL A 30 -12.21 4.63 0.57
N ARG A 31 -12.85 4.72 1.74
CA ARG A 31 -13.93 3.78 2.13
C ARG A 31 -15.07 3.74 1.11
N GLY A 32 -15.43 4.88 0.54
CA GLY A 32 -16.48 4.97 -0.50
C GLY A 32 -16.04 4.50 -1.88
N GLN A 33 -14.74 4.31 -2.11
CA GLN A 33 -14.18 3.89 -3.39
C GLN A 33 -13.90 2.40 -3.51
N VAL A 34 -13.88 1.65 -2.39
CA VAL A 34 -13.53 0.21 -2.36
C VAL A 34 -14.77 -0.66 -2.23
N ALA A 35 -14.71 -1.90 -2.74
CA ALA A 35 -15.82 -2.86 -2.70
C ALA A 35 -16.10 -3.35 -1.27
N GLN A 36 -15.05 -3.51 -0.47
CA GLN A 36 -15.15 -3.98 0.92
C GLN A 36 -14.06 -3.33 1.76
N CYS A 37 -14.40 -3.00 3.00
CA CYS A 37 -13.47 -2.43 3.97
C CYS A 37 -13.85 -2.84 5.39
N GLY A 38 -12.93 -3.50 6.07
CA GLY A 38 -13.04 -3.84 7.48
C GLY A 38 -13.05 -2.61 8.40
N SER A 39 -12.98 -2.84 9.68
CA SER A 39 -12.92 -1.79 10.70
C SER A 39 -11.52 -1.15 10.77
N GLY A 40 -11.44 0.06 11.36
CA GLY A 40 -10.13 0.67 11.67
C GLY A 40 -9.34 1.22 10.49
N LEU A 41 -9.93 1.40 9.30
CA LEU A 41 -9.24 2.08 8.19
C LEU A 41 -8.81 3.48 8.60
N ARG A 42 -7.54 3.82 8.36
CA ARG A 42 -6.95 5.16 8.57
C ARG A 42 -6.18 5.61 7.33
N VAL A 43 -6.54 6.75 6.78
CA VAL A 43 -5.87 7.35 5.63
C VAL A 43 -5.30 8.70 6.02
N ASN A 44 -3.99 8.75 6.27
CA ASN A 44 -3.29 9.94 6.79
C ASN A 44 -2.83 10.90 5.68
N GLY A 45 -2.69 10.41 4.45
CA GLY A 45 -2.25 11.18 3.28
C GLY A 45 -3.22 11.05 2.11
N ARG A 46 -3.04 11.91 1.11
CA ARG A 46 -3.82 11.82 -0.14
C ARG A 46 -3.69 10.42 -0.73
N SER A 47 -4.80 9.72 -0.84
CA SER A 47 -4.85 8.39 -1.46
C SER A 47 -5.94 8.37 -2.52
N THR A 48 -5.70 7.64 -3.59
CA THR A 48 -6.61 7.55 -4.74
C THR A 48 -6.77 6.08 -5.13
N VAL A 49 -8.02 5.65 -5.31
CA VAL A 49 -8.35 4.29 -5.75
C VAL A 49 -9.11 4.37 -7.07
N TYR A 50 -8.53 3.83 -8.11
CA TYR A 50 -9.18 3.65 -9.42
C TYR A 50 -9.64 2.21 -9.54
N GLY A 51 -10.83 1.97 -10.15
CA GLY A 51 -11.34 0.61 -10.31
C GLY A 51 -11.64 -0.08 -8.98
N GLY A 52 -12.03 0.69 -7.96
CA GLY A 52 -12.19 0.22 -6.58
C GLY A 52 -13.26 -0.85 -6.36
N GLY A 53 -14.16 -1.08 -7.32
CA GLY A 53 -15.14 -2.17 -7.25
C GLY A 53 -14.54 -3.58 -7.15
N ALA A 54 -13.23 -3.72 -7.39
CA ALA A 54 -12.47 -4.97 -7.21
C ALA A 54 -11.42 -4.88 -6.08
N VAL A 55 -11.45 -3.81 -5.25
CA VAL A 55 -10.52 -3.62 -4.14
C VAL A 55 -11.19 -4.02 -2.82
N ARG A 56 -10.55 -4.90 -2.06
CA ARG A 56 -10.98 -5.35 -0.74
C ARG A 56 -9.91 -5.07 0.29
N LEU A 57 -10.31 -4.44 1.39
CA LEU A 57 -9.43 -4.11 2.51
C LEU A 57 -9.91 -4.81 3.77
N GLY A 58 -8.99 -5.42 4.50
CA GLY A 58 -9.21 -5.96 5.83
C GLY A 58 -9.41 -4.88 6.89
N SER A 59 -9.22 -5.26 8.14
CA SER A 59 -9.32 -4.40 9.31
C SER A 59 -7.97 -3.82 9.71
N ASN A 60 -7.98 -2.65 10.39
CA ASN A 60 -6.76 -1.97 10.85
C ASN A 60 -5.76 -1.66 9.71
N VAL A 61 -6.29 -1.20 8.56
CA VAL A 61 -5.49 -0.84 7.38
C VAL A 61 -5.12 0.64 7.43
N HIS A 62 -3.82 0.93 7.30
CA HIS A 62 -3.30 2.30 7.37
C HIS A 62 -2.58 2.71 6.08
N PHE A 63 -3.08 3.77 5.44
CA PHE A 63 -2.44 4.40 4.27
C PHE A 63 -1.86 5.77 4.65
N ASN A 64 -0.62 6.03 4.24
CA ASN A 64 0.06 7.33 4.40
C ASN A 64 0.19 8.11 3.07
N GLY A 65 -0.66 7.82 2.12
CA GLY A 65 -0.63 8.28 0.74
C GLY A 65 -0.42 7.08 -0.17
N MET A 66 -1.44 6.72 -0.93
CA MET A 66 -1.40 5.50 -1.72
C MET A 66 -2.19 5.69 -3.01
N THR A 67 -1.66 5.20 -4.12
CA THR A 67 -2.38 5.09 -5.38
C THR A 67 -2.65 3.61 -5.66
N ILE A 68 -3.92 3.25 -5.86
CA ILE A 68 -4.32 1.89 -6.21
C ILE A 68 -5.05 1.93 -7.55
N GLN A 69 -4.49 1.30 -8.57
CA GLN A 69 -5.17 0.98 -9.79
C GLN A 69 -5.70 -0.45 -9.69
N GLY A 70 -6.92 -0.60 -9.19
CA GLY A 70 -7.44 -1.85 -8.68
C GLY A 70 -8.36 -2.63 -9.62
N SER A 71 -8.50 -2.23 -10.90
CA SER A 71 -9.48 -2.86 -11.82
C SER A 71 -9.18 -4.33 -12.16
N GLY A 72 -7.96 -4.82 -11.89
CA GLY A 72 -7.59 -6.24 -11.97
C GLY A 72 -7.83 -7.03 -10.67
N GLY A 73 -8.21 -6.33 -9.58
CA GLY A 73 -8.40 -6.90 -8.26
C GLY A 73 -7.25 -6.62 -7.29
N VAL A 74 -7.57 -6.12 -6.11
CA VAL A 74 -6.61 -5.96 -5.00
C VAL A 74 -7.25 -6.49 -3.73
N THR A 75 -6.53 -7.37 -3.05
CA THR A 75 -6.89 -7.80 -1.69
C THR A 75 -5.77 -7.40 -0.75
N ILE A 76 -6.11 -6.66 0.31
CA ILE A 76 -5.20 -6.29 1.39
C ILE A 76 -5.79 -6.83 2.69
N GLY A 77 -5.02 -7.63 3.41
CA GLY A 77 -5.40 -8.25 4.67
C GLY A 77 -5.45 -7.28 5.86
N ASP A 78 -5.51 -7.84 7.04
CA ASP A 78 -5.59 -7.11 8.30
C ASP A 78 -4.23 -6.52 8.72
N ASN A 79 -4.26 -5.45 9.53
CA ASN A 79 -3.07 -4.82 10.10
C ASN A 79 -2.03 -4.38 9.07
N PHE A 80 -2.50 -3.99 7.89
CA PHE A 80 -1.61 -3.49 6.83
C PHE A 80 -1.21 -2.03 7.07
N HIS A 81 0.07 -1.75 6.88
CA HIS A 81 0.60 -0.38 6.93
C HIS A 81 1.41 -0.04 5.69
N SER A 82 1.16 1.11 5.08
CA SER A 82 2.03 1.68 4.04
C SER A 82 2.79 2.91 4.53
N GLY A 83 4.01 3.07 4.05
CA GLY A 83 4.71 4.34 3.99
C GLY A 83 4.00 5.32 3.05
N ARG A 84 4.64 6.47 2.79
CA ARG A 84 4.09 7.48 1.87
C ARG A 84 4.27 7.05 0.42
N ASP A 85 3.35 7.50 -0.42
CA ASP A 85 3.42 7.48 -1.88
C ASP A 85 3.68 6.08 -2.47
N CYS A 86 3.10 5.05 -1.84
CA CYS A 86 3.10 3.70 -2.40
C CYS A 86 2.10 3.59 -3.55
N THR A 87 2.41 2.73 -4.52
CA THR A 87 1.54 2.49 -5.67
C THR A 87 1.32 1.00 -5.91
N ILE A 88 0.07 0.62 -6.20
CA ILE A 88 -0.30 -0.73 -6.62
C ILE A 88 -0.91 -0.65 -8.02
N TYR A 89 -0.35 -1.41 -8.96
CA TYR A 89 -0.92 -1.63 -10.28
C TYR A 89 -1.44 -3.06 -10.40
N THR A 90 -2.58 -3.21 -11.08
CA THR A 90 -3.19 -4.51 -11.40
C THR A 90 -3.50 -4.65 -12.88
N VAL A 91 -3.06 -3.69 -13.68
CA VAL A 91 -3.35 -3.63 -15.12
C VAL A 91 -2.09 -3.20 -15.85
N ASN A 92 -1.84 -3.85 -16.99
CA ASN A 92 -0.80 -3.48 -17.93
C ASN A 92 -1.36 -3.49 -19.35
N HIS A 93 -0.72 -2.80 -20.29
CA HIS A 93 -1.05 -2.94 -21.71
C HIS A 93 -0.56 -4.29 -22.24
N ARG A 94 -1.33 -4.87 -23.18
CA ARG A 94 -0.91 -6.08 -23.87
C ARG A 94 0.16 -5.71 -24.90
N TRP A 95 1.37 -6.18 -24.69
CA TRP A 95 2.49 -6.02 -25.60
C TRP A 95 2.93 -7.36 -26.25
N GLU A 96 2.74 -8.48 -25.55
CA GLU A 96 2.95 -9.81 -26.10
C GLU A 96 1.77 -10.22 -26.96
N GLY A 97 2.04 -10.63 -28.21
CA GLY A 97 1.01 -10.95 -29.18
C GLY A 97 0.11 -9.78 -29.57
N ALA A 98 0.54 -8.56 -29.31
CA ALA A 98 -0.20 -7.35 -29.66
C ALA A 98 -0.32 -7.16 -31.17
N SER A 99 -1.40 -6.53 -31.61
CA SER A 99 -1.64 -6.18 -33.01
C SER A 99 -1.00 -4.86 -33.44
N ALA A 100 -0.37 -4.13 -32.51
CA ALA A 100 0.30 -2.85 -32.73
C ALA A 100 1.48 -2.65 -31.79
N VAL A 101 2.40 -1.76 -32.14
CA VAL A 101 3.52 -1.31 -31.30
C VAL A 101 3.26 0.11 -30.83
N PRO A 102 3.63 0.48 -29.58
CA PRO A 102 4.34 -0.33 -28.57
C PRO A 102 3.46 -1.36 -27.85
N TYR A 103 2.16 -1.26 -27.96
CA TYR A 103 1.13 -2.17 -27.45
C TYR A 103 -0.17 -1.91 -28.22
N ASP A 104 -1.17 -2.79 -28.08
CA ASP A 104 -2.49 -2.57 -28.67
C ASP A 104 -3.51 -2.00 -27.65
N ALA A 105 -4.78 -1.92 -28.06
CA ALA A 105 -5.85 -1.37 -27.21
C ALA A 105 -6.27 -2.31 -26.06
N GLU A 106 -5.76 -3.53 -26.02
CA GLU A 106 -6.09 -4.52 -24.99
C GLU A 106 -5.26 -4.30 -23.71
N VAL A 107 -5.82 -4.73 -22.60
CA VAL A 107 -5.17 -4.67 -21.30
C VAL A 107 -5.15 -6.04 -20.64
N VAL A 108 -4.03 -6.35 -19.99
CA VAL A 108 -3.86 -7.54 -19.16
C VAL A 108 -4.15 -7.15 -17.72
N LYS A 109 -5.01 -7.91 -17.05
CA LYS A 109 -5.39 -7.69 -15.65
C LYS A 109 -4.88 -8.85 -14.80
N GLU A 110 -4.08 -8.53 -13.81
CA GLU A 110 -3.52 -9.51 -12.86
C GLU A 110 -3.72 -9.00 -11.44
N PRO A 111 -4.39 -9.78 -10.59
CA PRO A 111 -4.69 -9.34 -9.23
C PRO A 111 -3.44 -9.22 -8.38
N VAL A 112 -3.49 -8.33 -7.40
CA VAL A 112 -2.48 -8.20 -6.35
C VAL A 112 -3.08 -8.66 -5.03
N THR A 113 -2.35 -9.53 -4.33
CA THR A 113 -2.72 -9.98 -2.98
C THR A 113 -1.64 -9.59 -1.99
N ILE A 114 -2.06 -8.97 -0.90
CA ILE A 114 -1.22 -8.61 0.25
C ILE A 114 -1.91 -9.21 1.47
N GLU A 115 -1.23 -10.13 2.14
CA GLU A 115 -1.76 -10.80 3.33
C GLU A 115 -1.70 -9.92 4.58
N ASP A 116 -1.96 -10.51 5.74
CA ASP A 116 -2.03 -9.80 7.01
C ASP A 116 -0.65 -9.32 7.51
N ASN A 117 -0.64 -8.28 8.34
CA ASN A 117 0.53 -7.81 9.07
C ASN A 117 1.69 -7.34 8.16
N VAL A 118 1.41 -6.98 6.91
CA VAL A 118 2.41 -6.50 5.95
C VAL A 118 2.70 -5.03 6.15
N TRP A 119 3.99 -4.69 6.07
CA TRP A 119 4.46 -3.30 6.09
C TRP A 119 5.19 -2.95 4.78
N LEU A 120 4.68 -1.96 4.06
CA LEU A 120 5.37 -1.33 2.93
C LEU A 120 6.09 -0.06 3.41
N GLY A 121 7.36 0.06 3.12
CA GLY A 121 8.13 1.30 3.24
C GLY A 121 7.59 2.40 2.32
N GLU A 122 8.22 3.56 2.33
CA GLU A 122 7.83 4.68 1.45
C GLU A 122 8.17 4.37 -0.02
N HIS A 123 7.36 4.90 -0.96
CA HIS A 123 7.58 4.81 -2.40
C HIS A 123 7.69 3.37 -2.94
N VAL A 124 7.07 2.40 -2.29
CA VAL A 124 7.01 1.03 -2.80
C VAL A 124 6.06 0.95 -3.98
N LEU A 125 6.51 0.30 -5.05
CA LEU A 125 5.71 -0.03 -6.22
C LEU A 125 5.41 -1.52 -6.24
N VAL A 126 4.11 -1.87 -6.31
CA VAL A 126 3.65 -3.26 -6.44
C VAL A 126 3.07 -3.45 -7.83
N LEU A 127 3.64 -4.36 -8.60
CA LEU A 127 3.27 -4.63 -9.99
C LEU A 127 2.16 -5.69 -10.09
N PRO A 128 1.46 -5.77 -11.23
CA PRO A 128 0.42 -6.76 -11.47
C PRO A 128 0.89 -8.19 -11.18
N GLY A 129 -0.01 -9.02 -10.66
CA GLY A 129 0.28 -10.42 -10.31
C GLY A 129 1.11 -10.63 -9.03
N SER A 130 1.48 -9.56 -8.32
CA SER A 130 2.30 -9.70 -7.12
C SER A 130 1.52 -10.29 -5.95
N TYR A 131 2.22 -11.11 -5.15
CA TYR A 131 1.71 -11.72 -3.93
C TYR A 131 2.68 -11.44 -2.77
N ILE A 132 2.23 -10.72 -1.75
CA ILE A 132 3.02 -10.39 -0.56
C ILE A 132 2.45 -11.14 0.62
N ARG A 133 3.21 -12.11 1.14
CA ARG A 133 2.74 -12.99 2.21
C ARG A 133 2.78 -12.32 3.58
N GLU A 134 2.08 -12.96 4.51
CA GLU A 134 1.88 -12.51 5.89
C GLU A 134 3.19 -12.08 6.57
N GLY A 135 3.12 -10.97 7.30
CA GLY A 135 4.22 -10.46 8.09
C GLY A 135 5.40 -9.89 7.30
N ALA A 136 5.35 -9.89 5.98
CA ALA A 136 6.44 -9.35 5.17
C ALA A 136 6.65 -7.86 5.37
N ILE A 137 7.90 -7.41 5.22
CA ILE A 137 8.30 -6.01 5.17
C ILE A 137 8.91 -5.75 3.80
N VAL A 138 8.41 -4.74 3.10
CA VAL A 138 9.00 -4.28 1.84
C VAL A 138 9.67 -2.94 2.07
N GLY A 139 10.97 -2.87 1.86
CA GLY A 139 11.79 -1.67 2.09
C GLY A 139 11.43 -0.52 1.16
N ALA A 140 11.75 0.70 1.58
CA ALA A 140 11.44 1.91 0.82
C ALA A 140 12.05 1.88 -0.58
N GLY A 141 11.30 2.37 -1.58
CA GLY A 141 11.71 2.43 -2.98
C GLY A 141 11.80 1.08 -3.70
N ALA A 142 11.38 -0.01 -3.07
CA ALA A 142 11.38 -1.32 -3.71
C ALA A 142 10.29 -1.46 -4.76
N VAL A 143 10.56 -2.28 -5.79
CA VAL A 143 9.58 -2.69 -6.81
C VAL A 143 9.28 -4.16 -6.65
N VAL A 144 8.07 -4.48 -6.22
CA VAL A 144 7.60 -5.86 -6.08
C VAL A 144 7.07 -6.35 -7.41
N SER A 145 7.65 -7.47 -7.89
CA SER A 145 7.24 -8.20 -9.07
C SER A 145 7.29 -9.70 -8.76
N GLY A 146 6.14 -10.32 -8.61
CA GLY A 146 6.00 -11.71 -8.17
C GLY A 146 5.79 -11.85 -6.65
N GLU A 147 6.26 -12.94 -6.09
CA GLU A 147 5.98 -13.30 -4.68
C GLU A 147 7.06 -12.79 -3.72
N ILE A 148 6.62 -12.29 -2.55
CA ILE A 148 7.43 -12.03 -1.36
C ILE A 148 7.01 -13.00 -0.27
N GLU A 149 7.96 -13.78 0.24
CA GLU A 149 7.74 -14.82 1.26
C GLU A 149 7.23 -14.26 2.59
N ALA A 150 6.57 -15.12 3.37
CA ALA A 150 6.10 -14.75 4.70
C ALA A 150 7.25 -14.33 5.62
N CYS A 151 7.03 -13.28 6.41
CA CYS A 151 8.00 -12.71 7.34
C CYS A 151 9.32 -12.23 6.69
N ALA A 152 9.42 -12.19 5.36
CA ALA A 152 10.59 -11.70 4.66
C ALA A 152 10.74 -10.18 4.81
N VAL A 153 11.98 -9.70 4.85
CA VAL A 153 12.35 -8.30 4.64
C VAL A 153 12.94 -8.21 3.24
N ALA A 154 12.16 -7.66 2.30
CA ALA A 154 12.53 -7.57 0.90
C ALA A 154 12.86 -6.13 0.51
N VAL A 155 13.89 -5.95 -0.32
CA VAL A 155 14.36 -4.64 -0.79
C VAL A 155 14.79 -4.69 -2.26
N GLY A 156 14.88 -3.54 -2.89
CA GLY A 156 15.50 -3.38 -4.22
C GLY A 156 14.52 -3.46 -5.39
N VAL A 157 15.07 -3.45 -6.61
CA VAL A 157 14.37 -3.48 -7.88
C VAL A 157 15.01 -4.54 -8.77
N PRO A 158 14.36 -5.69 -8.97
CA PRO A 158 13.15 -6.15 -8.31
C PRO A 158 13.38 -6.46 -6.83
N ALA A 159 12.33 -6.37 -6.01
CA ALA A 159 12.41 -6.68 -4.58
C ALA A 159 12.81 -8.14 -4.34
N ARG A 160 13.78 -8.35 -3.46
CA ARG A 160 14.25 -9.68 -3.05
C ARG A 160 14.42 -9.73 -1.55
N ALA A 161 14.11 -10.87 -0.94
CA ALA A 161 14.33 -11.10 0.47
C ALA A 161 15.83 -11.00 0.80
N VAL A 162 16.18 -10.16 1.76
CA VAL A 162 17.56 -10.00 2.29
C VAL A 162 17.71 -10.60 3.68
N LYS A 163 16.60 -10.73 4.40
CA LYS A 163 16.51 -11.40 5.70
C LYS A 163 15.06 -11.71 6.02
N HIS A 164 14.81 -12.39 7.13
CA HIS A 164 13.47 -12.63 7.67
C HIS A 164 13.36 -12.04 9.08
N ARG A 165 12.12 -11.79 9.52
CA ARG A 165 11.81 -11.50 10.92
C ARG A 165 12.17 -12.74 11.76
N ASP A 166 12.45 -12.53 13.03
CA ASP A 166 12.42 -13.63 14.00
C ASP A 166 10.98 -14.19 14.05
N ARG A 167 10.84 -15.45 13.61
CA ARG A 167 9.53 -16.08 13.44
C ARG A 167 8.85 -16.34 14.77
N ASP A 168 9.59 -16.77 15.78
CA ASP A 168 9.04 -17.08 17.10
C ASP A 168 8.53 -15.81 17.78
N GLU A 169 9.31 -14.72 17.69
CA GLU A 169 8.88 -13.41 18.19
C GLU A 169 7.65 -12.90 17.45
N TYR A 170 7.63 -12.97 16.12
CA TYR A 170 6.51 -12.56 15.30
C TYR A 170 5.23 -13.33 15.68
N GLU A 171 5.30 -14.66 15.73
CA GLU A 171 4.15 -15.51 16.06
C GLU A 171 3.67 -15.27 17.51
N ARG A 172 4.59 -15.01 18.45
CA ARG A 172 4.22 -14.63 19.81
C ARG A 172 3.41 -13.34 19.83
N LEU A 173 3.87 -12.29 19.14
CA LEU A 173 3.18 -11.00 19.06
C LEU A 173 1.79 -11.13 18.41
N VAL A 174 1.66 -11.97 17.38
CA VAL A 174 0.36 -12.25 16.73
C VAL A 174 -0.57 -12.95 17.70
N ARG A 175 -0.11 -13.98 18.41
CA ARG A 175 -0.93 -14.69 19.42
C ARG A 175 -1.37 -13.75 20.56
N GLU A 176 -0.50 -12.85 20.99
CA GLU A 176 -0.79 -11.84 22.01
C GLU A 176 -1.66 -10.68 21.47
N ARG A 177 -2.02 -10.69 20.19
CA ARG A 177 -2.78 -9.64 19.49
C ARG A 177 -2.16 -8.24 19.65
N ARG A 178 -0.84 -8.16 19.66
CA ARG A 178 -0.08 -6.90 19.81
C ARG A 178 0.13 -6.24 18.44
N PHE A 179 -0.92 -5.65 17.93
CA PHE A 179 -0.92 -4.91 16.65
C PHE A 179 -0.83 -3.40 16.90
N HIS A 180 -0.20 -2.68 15.97
CA HIS A 180 -0.03 -1.22 16.03
C HIS A 180 -1.20 -0.49 15.35
#